data_13b586861902470cab14589da5919994
#
_entry.id   13b586861902470cab14589da5919994
#
_cell.length_a   1.000
_cell.length_b   1.000
_cell.length_c   1.000
_cell.angle_alpha   90.00
_cell.angle_beta   90.00
_cell.angle_gamma   90.00
#
_symmetry.space_group_name_H-M   'P 1'
#
loop_
_entity.id
_entity.type
_entity.pdbx_description
1 polymer ?
#
loop_
_entity_poly.entity_id
_entity_poly.type
_entity_poly.pdbx_seq_one_letter_code
_entity_poly.pdbx_strand_id
1 'polypeptide(L)'
;PMYLGGQSKETGRVYIYKVGQLLLTSNGTLRADKKPQDSRFGYSLAAVPDLNHDGFNDVVVGAPLEDGHRGAVYVYHGSRGTILPQYQQRIEASSLHPSLSYFGRSVDGQMDLDGDELVDLAVGAQGAAVVLRSRRIVQVNASLAVHPASINVLQKNCPRHGQDSVCVTATVCFRATSRSPGRGDRHFGIEYSVALDDRKFGARAVFDDTSQKLVQKRLRASVGRAACQPLPFHVIDTTDYLRPVSVTVTFALSDSDPGPVLDERSATTVKKLIPFFKDCGEDNECVTDLVLQASMDLAGS
;
A
#
# COMPACT_ATOMS: atom_id res chain seq x y z
N PRO A 1 -20.77 7.91 -26.75
CA PRO A 1 -21.20 9.25 -27.11
C PRO A 1 -20.00 10.18 -27.22
N MET A 2 -19.92 10.88 -28.34
CA MET A 2 -18.87 11.86 -28.54
C MET A 2 -19.07 13.02 -27.55
N TYR A 3 -18.12 13.26 -26.69
CA TYR A 3 -18.00 14.47 -25.90
C TYR A 3 -16.82 15.28 -26.43
N LEU A 4 -17.11 16.42 -27.04
CA LEU A 4 -16.09 17.34 -27.49
C LEU A 4 -15.62 18.18 -26.29
N GLY A 5 -14.42 17.89 -25.79
CA GLY A 5 -13.73 18.75 -24.82
C GLY A 5 -13.35 20.08 -25.49
N GLY A 6 -13.05 21.10 -24.69
CA GLY A 6 -12.46 22.35 -25.23
C GLY A 6 -11.26 22.02 -26.15
N GLN A 7 -11.17 22.66 -27.30
CA GLN A 7 -10.22 22.38 -28.41
C GLN A 7 -10.63 21.26 -29.38
N SER A 8 -11.93 20.95 -29.54
CA SER A 8 -12.45 20.02 -30.56
C SER A 8 -11.88 18.58 -30.47
N LYS A 9 -11.46 18.12 -29.32
CA LYS A 9 -10.98 16.75 -29.10
C LYS A 9 -12.09 15.84 -28.61
N GLU A 10 -12.19 14.65 -29.17
CA GLU A 10 -13.17 13.62 -28.77
C GLU A 10 -12.72 12.93 -27.47
N THR A 11 -12.83 13.60 -26.35
CA THR A 11 -12.39 13.06 -25.05
C THR A 11 -13.30 11.95 -24.54
N GLY A 12 -14.60 11.98 -24.84
CA GLY A 12 -15.60 11.03 -24.35
C GLY A 12 -15.95 11.18 -22.86
N ARG A 13 -17.10 10.63 -22.50
CA ARG A 13 -17.59 10.53 -21.11
C ARG A 13 -18.58 9.40 -20.94
N VAL A 14 -18.68 8.86 -19.74
CA VAL A 14 -19.74 7.90 -19.37
C VAL A 14 -20.60 8.55 -18.29
N TYR A 15 -21.90 8.63 -18.54
CA TYR A 15 -22.86 9.19 -17.59
C TYR A 15 -23.56 8.06 -16.85
N ILE A 16 -23.64 8.20 -15.53
CA ILE A 16 -24.29 7.25 -14.64
C ILE A 16 -25.67 7.78 -14.29
N TYR A 17 -26.68 6.94 -14.46
CA TYR A 17 -28.05 7.24 -14.06
C TYR A 17 -28.59 6.15 -13.13
N LYS A 18 -29.27 6.60 -12.09
CA LYS A 18 -30.01 5.71 -11.21
C LYS A 18 -31.43 5.56 -11.72
N VAL A 19 -31.87 4.31 -11.87
CA VAL A 19 -33.24 4.01 -12.27
C VAL A 19 -34.14 4.04 -11.04
N GLY A 20 -35.05 4.99 -10.98
CA GLY A 20 -36.15 5.02 -10.01
C GLY A 20 -37.44 4.43 -10.59
N GLN A 21 -38.51 4.40 -9.81
CA GLN A 21 -39.78 3.82 -10.30
C GLN A 21 -40.39 4.55 -11.51
N LEU A 22 -40.16 5.86 -11.65
CA LEU A 22 -40.72 6.69 -12.71
C LEU A 22 -39.71 7.56 -13.46
N LEU A 23 -38.51 7.76 -12.94
CA LEU A 23 -37.53 8.69 -13.48
C LEU A 23 -36.11 8.16 -13.40
N LEU A 24 -35.30 8.56 -14.38
CA LEU A 24 -33.85 8.42 -14.36
C LEU A 24 -33.25 9.67 -13.67
N THR A 25 -32.51 9.46 -12.59
CA THR A 25 -31.78 10.53 -11.92
C THR A 25 -30.29 10.44 -12.19
N SER A 26 -29.64 11.55 -12.52
CA SER A 26 -28.21 11.60 -12.73
C SER A 26 -27.48 11.24 -11.43
N ASN A 27 -26.52 10.33 -11.54
CA ASN A 27 -25.77 9.78 -10.41
C ASN A 27 -24.25 9.86 -10.58
N GLY A 28 -23.78 10.68 -11.50
CA GLY A 28 -22.37 10.96 -11.70
C GLY A 28 -21.89 10.80 -13.13
N THR A 29 -20.59 10.97 -13.32
CA THR A 29 -19.93 10.91 -14.63
C THR A 29 -18.54 10.31 -14.47
N LEU A 30 -18.21 9.29 -15.28
CA LEU A 30 -16.86 8.75 -15.37
C LEU A 30 -16.09 9.45 -16.49
N ARG A 31 -14.80 9.60 -16.30
CA ARG A 31 -13.90 10.30 -17.24
C ARG A 31 -12.57 9.58 -17.31
N ALA A 32 -11.93 9.65 -18.47
CA ALA A 32 -10.52 9.31 -18.62
C ALA A 32 -9.63 10.22 -17.77
N ASP A 33 -8.35 9.96 -17.75
CA ASP A 33 -7.35 10.75 -17.02
C ASP A 33 -7.49 12.27 -17.29
N LYS A 34 -6.96 13.07 -16.38
CA LYS A 34 -7.16 14.54 -16.30
C LYS A 34 -6.63 15.32 -17.51
N LYS A 35 -5.77 14.74 -18.34
CA LYS A 35 -5.28 15.38 -19.57
C LYS A 35 -6.30 15.22 -20.68
N PRO A 36 -6.82 16.31 -21.29
CA PRO A 36 -7.72 16.21 -22.42
C PRO A 36 -6.98 15.57 -23.59
N GLN A 37 -7.30 14.34 -23.87
CA GLN A 37 -6.77 13.55 -24.99
C GLN A 37 -7.94 13.21 -25.92
N ASP A 38 -7.63 12.99 -27.19
CA ASP A 38 -8.56 12.42 -28.16
C ASP A 38 -8.65 10.90 -27.90
N SER A 39 -9.44 10.51 -26.91
CA SER A 39 -9.42 9.14 -26.36
C SER A 39 -10.64 8.32 -26.72
N ARG A 40 -11.77 8.99 -27.08
CA ARG A 40 -13.10 8.37 -27.18
C ARG A 40 -13.44 7.49 -25.98
N PHE A 41 -13.15 7.96 -24.78
CA PHE A 41 -13.51 7.29 -23.55
C PHE A 41 -15.02 7.01 -23.49
N GLY A 42 -15.38 5.76 -23.18
CA GLY A 42 -16.78 5.30 -23.26
C GLY A 42 -17.18 4.73 -24.61
N TYR A 43 -16.21 4.47 -25.49
CA TYR A 43 -16.47 3.83 -26.78
C TYR A 43 -17.01 2.42 -26.60
N SER A 44 -16.45 1.66 -25.68
CA SER A 44 -16.96 0.38 -25.22
C SER A 44 -17.18 0.39 -23.71
N LEU A 45 -18.18 -0.35 -23.26
CA LEU A 45 -18.57 -0.48 -21.85
C LEU A 45 -18.91 -1.93 -21.58
N ALA A 46 -18.41 -2.46 -20.48
CA ALA A 46 -18.79 -3.75 -19.95
C ALA A 46 -19.12 -3.62 -18.46
N ALA A 47 -20.29 -4.11 -18.06
CA ALA A 47 -20.56 -4.43 -16.67
C ALA A 47 -19.89 -5.77 -16.39
N VAL A 48 -19.03 -5.80 -15.40
CA VAL A 48 -18.28 -6.98 -15.01
C VAL A 48 -18.64 -7.38 -13.58
N PRO A 49 -18.53 -8.66 -13.23
CA PRO A 49 -18.65 -9.07 -11.83
C PRO A 49 -17.66 -8.34 -10.94
N ASP A 50 -17.87 -8.45 -9.64
CA ASP A 50 -17.07 -7.85 -8.58
C ASP A 50 -15.59 -8.29 -8.68
N LEU A 51 -14.75 -7.47 -9.29
CA LEU A 51 -13.32 -7.76 -9.51
C LEU A 51 -12.49 -7.60 -8.23
N ASN A 52 -12.90 -6.70 -7.33
CA ASN A 52 -12.18 -6.41 -6.09
C ASN A 52 -12.74 -7.15 -4.87
N HIS A 53 -13.77 -7.97 -5.06
CA HIS A 53 -14.46 -8.78 -4.05
C HIS A 53 -14.96 -7.93 -2.86
N ASP A 54 -15.60 -6.78 -3.15
CA ASP A 54 -16.19 -5.90 -2.15
C ASP A 54 -17.72 -6.02 -2.04
N GLY A 55 -18.34 -6.84 -2.88
CA GLY A 55 -19.77 -7.12 -2.92
C GLY A 55 -20.54 -6.28 -3.94
N PHE A 56 -19.87 -5.49 -4.79
CA PHE A 56 -20.48 -4.70 -5.85
C PHE A 56 -19.86 -5.00 -7.20
N ASN A 57 -20.70 -5.09 -8.24
CA ASN A 57 -20.22 -5.29 -9.60
C ASN A 57 -19.50 -4.03 -10.08
N ASP A 58 -18.52 -4.25 -10.96
CA ASP A 58 -17.63 -3.24 -11.50
C ASP A 58 -17.96 -2.86 -12.94
N VAL A 59 -17.29 -1.85 -13.45
CA VAL A 59 -17.46 -1.38 -14.84
C VAL A 59 -16.09 -1.20 -15.48
N VAL A 60 -15.95 -1.74 -16.68
CA VAL A 60 -14.77 -1.52 -17.54
C VAL A 60 -15.14 -0.63 -18.71
N VAL A 61 -14.32 0.37 -18.97
CA VAL A 61 -14.54 1.40 -19.98
C VAL A 61 -13.38 1.44 -20.96
N GLY A 62 -13.66 1.32 -22.26
CA GLY A 62 -12.66 1.42 -23.31
C GLY A 62 -12.46 2.84 -23.82
N ALA A 63 -11.21 3.18 -24.13
CA ALA A 63 -10.75 4.44 -24.70
C ALA A 63 -9.77 4.17 -25.86
N PRO A 64 -10.27 3.71 -27.03
CA PRO A 64 -9.42 3.13 -28.08
C PRO A 64 -8.53 4.13 -28.83
N LEU A 65 -8.78 5.43 -28.76
CA LEU A 65 -7.95 6.43 -29.43
C LEU A 65 -6.91 7.06 -28.49
N GLU A 66 -6.91 6.69 -27.23
CA GLU A 66 -5.94 7.20 -26.27
C GLU A 66 -4.51 6.83 -26.68
N ASP A 67 -3.54 7.64 -26.24
CA ASP A 67 -2.10 7.44 -26.51
C ASP A 67 -1.80 7.26 -28.01
N GLY A 68 -2.29 8.19 -28.84
CA GLY A 68 -2.06 8.18 -30.28
C GLY A 68 -2.63 6.93 -30.98
N HIS A 69 -3.83 6.55 -30.64
CA HIS A 69 -4.57 5.41 -31.17
C HIS A 69 -4.06 4.02 -30.71
N ARG A 70 -3.22 3.97 -29.69
CA ARG A 70 -2.87 2.69 -29.05
C ARG A 70 -4.01 2.14 -28.23
N GLY A 71 -4.65 3.02 -27.46
CA GLY A 71 -5.81 2.72 -26.66
C GLY A 71 -5.50 2.32 -25.23
N ALA A 72 -6.52 2.42 -24.40
CA ALA A 72 -6.50 2.01 -23.00
C ALA A 72 -7.87 1.49 -22.55
N VAL A 73 -7.90 0.76 -21.45
CA VAL A 73 -9.11 0.41 -20.72
C VAL A 73 -8.99 0.88 -19.27
N TYR A 74 -10.14 1.22 -18.70
CA TYR A 74 -10.26 1.75 -17.33
C TYR A 74 -11.21 0.87 -16.54
N VAL A 75 -10.80 0.48 -15.33
CA VAL A 75 -11.63 -0.27 -14.39
C VAL A 75 -12.13 0.69 -13.31
N TYR A 76 -13.44 0.71 -13.12
CA TYR A 76 -14.13 1.49 -12.09
C TYR A 76 -14.85 0.55 -11.15
N HIS A 77 -14.61 0.69 -9.85
CA HIS A 77 -15.27 -0.14 -8.87
C HIS A 77 -16.67 0.37 -8.56
N GLY A 78 -17.57 -0.59 -8.40
CA GLY A 78 -18.89 -0.34 -7.89
C GLY A 78 -18.89 0.03 -6.40
N SER A 79 -20.00 0.57 -5.96
CA SER A 79 -20.26 0.84 -4.55
C SER A 79 -21.76 0.90 -4.30
N ARG A 80 -22.17 1.06 -3.03
CA ARG A 80 -23.59 1.07 -2.68
C ARG A 80 -24.36 2.16 -3.44
N GLY A 81 -25.04 1.75 -4.51
CA GLY A 81 -25.94 2.59 -5.29
C GLY A 81 -25.27 3.50 -6.34
N THR A 82 -23.97 3.32 -6.63
CA THR A 82 -23.26 4.06 -7.67
C THR A 82 -21.99 3.34 -8.13
N ILE A 83 -21.31 3.91 -9.12
CA ILE A 83 -19.93 3.57 -9.51
C ILE A 83 -19.03 4.68 -8.98
N LEU A 84 -17.88 4.32 -8.41
CA LEU A 84 -16.90 5.29 -7.90
C LEU A 84 -16.36 6.14 -9.07
N PRO A 85 -16.27 7.46 -8.92
CA PRO A 85 -15.90 8.36 -10.03
C PRO A 85 -14.41 8.31 -10.39
N GLN A 86 -13.58 7.74 -9.51
CA GLN A 86 -12.15 7.53 -9.75
C GLN A 86 -11.95 6.12 -10.29
N TYR A 87 -11.23 5.99 -11.41
CA TYR A 87 -10.79 4.67 -11.85
C TYR A 87 -9.74 4.10 -10.88
N GLN A 88 -9.79 2.80 -10.68
CA GLN A 88 -8.84 2.11 -9.83
C GLN A 88 -7.66 1.55 -10.64
N GLN A 89 -7.93 1.19 -11.88
CA GLN A 89 -6.89 0.67 -12.76
C GLN A 89 -7.08 1.26 -14.16
N ARG A 90 -5.95 1.66 -14.78
CA ARG A 90 -5.85 2.04 -16.17
C ARG A 90 -4.81 1.13 -16.81
N ILE A 91 -5.21 0.41 -17.85
CA ILE A 91 -4.37 -0.54 -18.56
C ILE A 91 -4.13 0.02 -19.96
N GLU A 92 -2.89 0.35 -20.26
CA GLU A 92 -2.45 0.91 -21.53
C GLU A 92 -1.99 -0.18 -22.48
N ALA A 93 -2.35 -0.07 -23.75
CA ALA A 93 -1.85 -0.98 -24.76
C ALA A 93 -0.32 -0.99 -24.85
N SER A 94 0.31 0.16 -24.63
CA SER A 94 1.76 0.33 -24.68
C SER A 94 2.51 -0.49 -23.64
N SER A 95 1.88 -0.77 -22.49
CA SER A 95 2.46 -1.61 -21.43
C SER A 95 2.32 -3.11 -21.71
N LEU A 96 1.40 -3.50 -22.60
CA LEU A 96 1.13 -4.90 -22.93
C LEU A 96 1.95 -5.36 -24.14
N HIS A 97 1.82 -4.64 -25.25
CA HIS A 97 2.56 -4.94 -26.48
C HIS A 97 2.69 -3.71 -27.39
N PRO A 98 3.88 -3.43 -27.94
CA PRO A 98 4.12 -2.21 -28.71
C PRO A 98 3.33 -2.11 -30.02
N SER A 99 2.88 -3.23 -30.61
CA SER A 99 2.12 -3.25 -31.86
C SER A 99 0.60 -3.13 -31.67
N LEU A 100 0.10 -3.12 -30.44
CA LEU A 100 -1.32 -2.97 -30.20
C LEU A 100 -1.80 -1.57 -30.58
N SER A 101 -2.93 -1.53 -31.28
CA SER A 101 -3.64 -0.30 -31.63
C SER A 101 -5.14 -0.48 -31.42
N TYR A 102 -5.82 0.62 -31.12
CA TYR A 102 -7.26 0.65 -30.83
C TYR A 102 -7.69 -0.31 -29.71
N PHE A 103 -6.80 -0.60 -28.77
CA PHE A 103 -7.10 -1.42 -27.59
C PHE A 103 -8.21 -0.77 -26.75
N GLY A 104 -9.19 -1.57 -26.33
CA GLY A 104 -10.39 -1.05 -25.70
C GLY A 104 -11.53 -0.75 -26.68
N ARG A 105 -11.43 -1.20 -27.94
CA ARG A 105 -12.50 -1.07 -28.94
C ARG A 105 -13.74 -1.91 -28.61
N SER A 106 -13.53 -3.05 -27.94
CA SER A 106 -14.56 -3.87 -27.31
C SER A 106 -14.03 -4.42 -26.01
N VAL A 107 -14.91 -4.65 -25.06
CA VAL A 107 -14.57 -5.21 -23.74
C VAL A 107 -15.67 -6.18 -23.34
N ASP A 108 -15.27 -7.32 -22.82
CA ASP A 108 -16.13 -8.28 -22.14
C ASP A 108 -15.42 -8.82 -20.90
N GLY A 109 -16.16 -9.19 -19.85
CA GLY A 109 -15.59 -9.66 -18.58
C GLY A 109 -16.63 -10.44 -17.80
N GLN A 110 -17.15 -11.52 -18.39
CA GLN A 110 -18.18 -12.36 -17.81
C GLN A 110 -17.70 -13.78 -17.53
N MET A 111 -16.47 -14.13 -17.94
CA MET A 111 -15.98 -15.50 -17.90
C MET A 111 -14.64 -15.62 -17.18
N ASP A 112 -14.47 -16.72 -16.47
CA ASP A 112 -13.20 -17.25 -16.04
C ASP A 112 -12.60 -18.04 -17.22
N LEU A 113 -11.51 -17.55 -17.80
CA LEU A 113 -10.92 -18.11 -19.03
C LEU A 113 -9.80 -19.11 -18.74
N ASP A 114 -9.25 -19.13 -17.55
CA ASP A 114 -8.17 -20.06 -17.18
C ASP A 114 -8.53 -21.06 -16.06
N GLY A 115 -9.76 -20.98 -15.53
CA GLY A 115 -10.30 -21.93 -14.55
C GLY A 115 -9.83 -21.70 -13.12
N ASP A 116 -9.40 -20.48 -12.78
CA ASP A 116 -8.90 -20.13 -11.46
C ASP A 116 -9.98 -19.58 -10.50
N GLU A 117 -11.24 -19.56 -10.93
CA GLU A 117 -12.42 -19.04 -10.24
C GLU A 117 -12.46 -17.50 -10.15
N LEU A 118 -11.64 -16.80 -10.94
CA LEU A 118 -11.68 -15.35 -11.06
C LEU A 118 -12.19 -14.98 -12.46
N VAL A 119 -12.89 -13.86 -12.55
CA VAL A 119 -13.38 -13.37 -13.82
C VAL A 119 -12.27 -12.63 -14.55
N ASP A 120 -12.06 -13.00 -15.83
CA ASP A 120 -11.06 -12.37 -16.68
C ASP A 120 -11.70 -11.33 -17.63
N LEU A 121 -10.86 -10.44 -18.18
CA LEU A 121 -11.30 -9.45 -19.16
C LEU A 121 -10.77 -9.79 -20.54
N ALA A 122 -11.68 -9.86 -21.52
CA ALA A 122 -11.32 -9.93 -22.93
C ALA A 122 -11.45 -8.54 -23.54
N VAL A 123 -10.38 -8.04 -24.13
CA VAL A 123 -10.32 -6.70 -24.72
C VAL A 123 -9.93 -6.78 -26.18
N GLY A 124 -10.79 -6.24 -27.06
CA GLY A 124 -10.54 -6.17 -28.50
C GLY A 124 -9.63 -4.99 -28.86
N ALA A 125 -8.74 -5.26 -29.81
CA ALA A 125 -7.86 -4.30 -30.46
C ALA A 125 -7.95 -4.46 -31.99
N GLN A 126 -7.21 -3.68 -32.74
CA GLN A 126 -7.17 -3.84 -34.20
C GLN A 126 -6.38 -5.11 -34.57
N GLY A 127 -7.07 -6.08 -35.16
CA GLY A 127 -6.46 -7.34 -35.58
C GLY A 127 -6.02 -8.27 -34.42
N ALA A 128 -6.42 -7.97 -33.18
CA ALA A 128 -6.07 -8.76 -32.01
C ALA A 128 -7.15 -8.75 -30.94
N ALA A 129 -7.15 -9.78 -30.08
CA ALA A 129 -7.85 -9.80 -28.81
C ALA A 129 -6.83 -10.07 -27.71
N VAL A 130 -6.97 -9.37 -26.58
CA VAL A 130 -6.09 -9.49 -25.42
C VAL A 130 -6.92 -10.02 -24.27
N VAL A 131 -6.45 -11.08 -23.61
CA VAL A 131 -7.02 -11.57 -22.36
C VAL A 131 -6.19 -11.03 -21.21
N LEU A 132 -6.84 -10.31 -20.32
CA LEU A 132 -6.26 -9.80 -19.08
C LEU A 132 -6.76 -10.70 -17.94
N ARG A 133 -5.85 -11.46 -17.36
CA ARG A 133 -6.17 -12.37 -16.27
C ARG A 133 -6.27 -11.62 -14.97
N SER A 134 -7.32 -11.90 -14.21
CA SER A 134 -7.49 -11.38 -12.86
C SER A 134 -6.52 -12.06 -11.91
N ARG A 135 -6.09 -11.35 -10.89
CA ARG A 135 -5.17 -11.86 -9.87
C ARG A 135 -5.87 -11.92 -8.52
N ARG A 136 -5.55 -12.92 -7.74
CA ARG A 136 -6.09 -13.05 -6.38
C ARG A 136 -5.75 -11.85 -5.54
N ILE A 137 -6.72 -11.39 -4.74
CA ILE A 137 -6.55 -10.26 -3.84
C ILE A 137 -6.33 -10.79 -2.42
N VAL A 138 -5.23 -10.39 -1.81
CA VAL A 138 -4.92 -10.68 -0.40
C VAL A 138 -4.87 -9.40 0.41
N GLN A 139 -5.50 -9.42 1.55
CA GLN A 139 -5.37 -8.39 2.56
C GLN A 139 -4.30 -8.82 3.55
N VAL A 140 -3.29 -7.97 3.74
CA VAL A 140 -2.19 -8.23 4.67
C VAL A 140 -2.25 -7.24 5.82
N ASN A 141 -2.31 -7.77 7.03
CA ASN A 141 -2.22 -6.98 8.25
C ASN A 141 -0.84 -7.20 8.89
N ALA A 142 -0.07 -6.13 9.00
CA ALA A 142 1.23 -6.12 9.67
C ALA A 142 1.07 -5.67 11.11
N SER A 143 1.74 -6.37 12.03
CA SER A 143 1.82 -5.98 13.43
C SER A 143 3.28 -5.94 13.90
N LEU A 144 3.57 -5.04 14.83
CA LEU A 144 4.89 -4.80 15.36
C LEU A 144 4.86 -4.87 16.89
N ALA A 145 5.49 -5.90 17.43
CA ALA A 145 5.74 -6.05 18.86
C ALA A 145 7.19 -5.71 19.17
N VAL A 146 7.45 -5.10 20.33
CA VAL A 146 8.79 -4.72 20.75
C VAL A 146 8.98 -5.15 22.20
N HIS A 147 10.10 -5.78 22.46
CA HIS A 147 10.49 -6.21 23.81
C HIS A 147 11.97 -5.90 24.07
N PRO A 148 12.29 -5.23 25.20
CA PRO A 148 11.39 -4.62 26.16
C PRO A 148 10.59 -3.45 25.57
N ALA A 149 9.47 -3.09 26.19
CA ALA A 149 8.57 -2.02 25.70
C ALA A 149 9.13 -0.60 25.87
N SER A 150 10.15 -0.45 26.73
CA SER A 150 10.89 0.79 26.95
C SER A 150 12.38 0.52 26.99
N ILE A 151 13.18 1.54 26.67
CA ILE A 151 14.64 1.49 26.63
C ILE A 151 15.17 2.03 27.98
N ASN A 152 15.70 1.14 28.84
CA ASN A 152 16.34 1.55 30.07
C ASN A 152 17.87 1.63 29.88
N VAL A 153 18.40 2.82 29.71
CA VAL A 153 19.83 3.05 29.45
C VAL A 153 20.74 2.75 30.67
N LEU A 154 20.14 2.69 31.86
CA LEU A 154 20.87 2.34 33.10
C LEU A 154 20.97 0.81 33.28
N GLN A 155 20.06 0.06 32.68
CA GLN A 155 20.02 -1.40 32.71
C GLN A 155 20.51 -1.98 31.36
N LYS A 156 21.82 -2.08 31.23
CA LYS A 156 22.43 -2.73 30.08
C LYS A 156 22.20 -4.24 30.17
N ASN A 157 21.58 -4.85 29.15
CA ASN A 157 21.12 -6.23 29.18
C ASN A 157 21.83 -7.13 28.16
N CYS A 158 22.81 -6.62 27.42
CA CYS A 158 23.55 -7.40 26.45
C CYS A 158 24.93 -6.80 26.13
N PRO A 159 25.96 -7.63 25.87
CA PRO A 159 27.23 -7.17 25.33
C PRO A 159 27.16 -6.99 23.84
N ARG A 160 27.67 -5.88 23.28
CA ARG A 160 27.85 -5.63 21.84
C ARG A 160 29.21 -4.97 21.61
N HIS A 161 29.99 -5.56 20.68
CA HIS A 161 31.31 -5.05 20.31
C HIS A 161 32.24 -4.77 21.51
N GLY A 162 32.14 -5.61 22.55
CA GLY A 162 32.96 -5.47 23.78
C GLY A 162 32.47 -4.41 24.76
N GLN A 163 31.32 -3.79 24.54
CA GLN A 163 30.66 -2.85 25.42
C GLN A 163 29.26 -3.34 25.81
N ASP A 164 28.85 -3.02 27.03
CA ASP A 164 27.48 -3.31 27.46
C ASP A 164 26.51 -2.33 26.82
N SER A 165 25.46 -2.85 26.24
CA SER A 165 24.44 -2.13 25.48
C SER A 165 23.04 -2.48 25.96
N VAL A 166 22.05 -1.69 25.50
CA VAL A 166 20.62 -2.00 25.66
C VAL A 166 20.12 -2.65 24.40
N CYS A 167 19.83 -3.95 24.47
CA CYS A 167 19.27 -4.74 23.38
C CYS A 167 17.76 -4.78 23.46
N VAL A 168 17.16 -4.65 22.30
CA VAL A 168 15.71 -4.65 22.08
C VAL A 168 15.40 -5.56 20.89
N THR A 169 14.32 -6.31 20.96
CA THR A 169 13.86 -7.12 19.82
C THR A 169 12.55 -6.58 19.30
N ALA A 170 12.53 -6.18 18.03
CA ALA A 170 11.30 -5.90 17.28
C ALA A 170 10.85 -7.19 16.58
N THR A 171 9.61 -7.61 16.82
CA THR A 171 9.02 -8.75 16.11
C THR A 171 7.97 -8.23 15.15
N VAL A 172 8.23 -8.40 13.86
CA VAL A 172 7.29 -8.06 12.78
C VAL A 172 6.51 -9.30 12.42
N CYS A 173 5.19 -9.23 12.45
CA CYS A 173 4.30 -10.32 12.05
C CYS A 173 3.37 -9.86 10.93
N PHE A 174 3.21 -10.69 9.91
CA PHE A 174 2.26 -10.49 8.82
C PHE A 174 1.21 -11.58 8.86
N ARG A 175 -0.06 -11.17 8.84
CA ARG A 175 -1.20 -12.08 8.73
C ARG A 175 -1.98 -11.74 7.47
N ALA A 176 -2.12 -12.71 6.59
CA ALA A 176 -2.85 -12.54 5.34
C ALA A 176 -4.19 -13.24 5.36
N THR A 177 -5.20 -12.62 4.76
CA THR A 177 -6.50 -13.18 4.44
C THR A 177 -6.76 -13.02 2.95
N SER A 178 -7.40 -14.00 2.31
CA SER A 178 -7.82 -13.89 0.91
C SER A 178 -9.19 -13.22 0.84
N ARG A 179 -9.36 -12.27 -0.07
CA ARG A 179 -10.67 -11.74 -0.45
C ARG A 179 -11.26 -12.51 -1.62
N SER A 180 -10.40 -13.02 -2.49
CA SER A 180 -10.81 -13.78 -3.67
C SER A 180 -11.26 -15.19 -3.31
N PRO A 181 -12.24 -15.74 -4.03
CA PRO A 181 -12.69 -17.13 -3.90
C PRO A 181 -11.60 -18.11 -4.34
N GLY A 182 -11.86 -19.41 -4.17
CA GLY A 182 -11.06 -20.48 -4.70
C GLY A 182 -9.88 -20.94 -3.83
N ARG A 183 -9.25 -22.05 -4.28
CA ARG A 183 -8.20 -22.76 -3.55
C ARG A 183 -6.79 -22.54 -4.11
N GLY A 184 -6.55 -21.51 -4.90
CA GLY A 184 -5.25 -21.25 -5.51
C GLY A 184 -4.08 -21.12 -4.54
N ASP A 185 -2.91 -20.86 -5.08
CA ASP A 185 -1.66 -20.87 -4.32
C ASP A 185 -1.75 -19.93 -3.09
N ARG A 186 -1.66 -20.53 -1.93
CA ARG A 186 -1.84 -19.82 -0.65
C ARG A 186 -0.54 -19.20 -0.15
N HIS A 187 0.56 -19.36 -0.90
CA HIS A 187 1.88 -18.88 -0.51
C HIS A 187 2.32 -17.76 -1.44
N PHE A 188 2.91 -16.72 -0.85
CA PHE A 188 3.45 -15.58 -1.59
C PHE A 188 4.59 -14.93 -0.81
N GLY A 189 5.40 -14.16 -1.51
CA GLY A 189 6.49 -13.41 -0.92
C GLY A 189 6.01 -12.05 -0.39
N ILE A 190 6.54 -11.65 0.77
CA ILE A 190 6.45 -10.28 1.28
C ILE A 190 7.86 -9.72 1.34
N GLU A 191 8.08 -8.58 0.69
CA GLU A 191 9.27 -7.76 0.81
C GLU A 191 8.97 -6.64 1.79
N TYR A 192 9.83 -6.46 2.78
CA TYR A 192 9.63 -5.40 3.75
C TYR A 192 10.94 -4.76 4.17
N SER A 193 10.84 -3.49 4.51
CA SER A 193 11.93 -2.72 5.09
C SER A 193 11.57 -2.31 6.51
N VAL A 194 12.57 -2.32 7.39
CA VAL A 194 12.43 -1.84 8.76
C VAL A 194 13.46 -0.76 9.01
N ALA A 195 12.99 0.42 9.37
CA ALA A 195 13.82 1.56 9.72
C ALA A 195 13.75 1.83 11.22
N LEU A 196 14.92 1.96 11.84
CA LEU A 196 15.07 2.39 13.21
C LEU A 196 15.37 3.90 13.22
N ASP A 197 14.71 4.61 14.13
CA ASP A 197 14.98 6.03 14.40
C ASP A 197 15.03 6.86 13.12
N ASP A 198 13.89 7.16 12.54
CA ASP A 198 13.67 7.78 11.21
C ASP A 198 14.21 9.23 11.08
N ARG A 199 15.15 9.61 11.93
CA ARG A 199 15.81 10.92 11.92
C ARG A 199 16.80 11.09 10.77
N LYS A 200 16.94 12.33 10.31
CA LYS A 200 17.90 12.68 9.25
C LYS A 200 19.37 12.50 9.69
N PHE A 201 19.69 12.74 10.96
CA PHE A 201 21.06 12.72 11.47
C PHE A 201 21.17 11.81 12.70
N GLY A 202 22.11 10.88 12.68
CA GLY A 202 22.50 10.04 13.80
C GLY A 202 21.39 9.13 14.32
N ALA A 203 21.28 7.90 13.81
CA ALA A 203 20.40 6.92 14.41
C ALA A 203 20.91 6.56 15.81
N ARG A 204 19.98 6.46 16.79
CA ARG A 204 20.29 6.06 18.17
C ARG A 204 20.18 4.55 18.38
N ALA A 205 19.81 3.81 17.36
CA ALA A 205 19.73 2.36 17.38
C ALA A 205 20.13 1.78 16.02
N VAL A 206 20.73 0.61 16.05
CA VAL A 206 21.15 -0.14 14.85
C VAL A 206 20.84 -1.62 15.01
N PHE A 207 20.51 -2.29 13.90
CA PHE A 207 20.27 -3.74 13.90
C PHE A 207 21.55 -4.51 14.14
N ASP A 208 21.43 -5.59 14.91
CA ASP A 208 22.58 -6.40 15.36
C ASP A 208 23.29 -7.10 14.20
N ASP A 209 22.55 -7.51 13.16
CA ASP A 209 23.06 -8.27 12.03
C ASP A 209 23.80 -7.42 10.98
N THR A 210 23.43 -6.16 10.85
CA THR A 210 23.96 -5.27 9.80
C THR A 210 24.68 -4.05 10.31
N SER A 211 24.52 -3.72 11.60
CA SER A 211 24.98 -2.46 12.21
C SER A 211 24.41 -1.22 11.50
N GLN A 212 23.28 -1.37 10.79
CA GLN A 212 22.61 -0.30 10.06
C GLN A 212 21.28 0.04 10.70
N LYS A 213 20.78 1.24 10.44
CA LYS A 213 19.45 1.69 10.87
C LYS A 213 18.31 1.23 9.97
N LEU A 214 18.61 0.69 8.80
CA LEU A 214 17.64 0.24 7.80
C LEU A 214 18.02 -1.17 7.36
N VAL A 215 17.06 -2.08 7.38
CA VAL A 215 17.20 -3.43 6.83
C VAL A 215 16.07 -3.72 5.86
N GLN A 216 16.39 -4.46 4.81
CA GLN A 216 15.43 -4.99 3.85
C GLN A 216 15.44 -6.51 3.96
N LYS A 217 14.27 -7.09 4.06
CA LYS A 217 14.11 -8.54 4.24
C LYS A 217 12.95 -9.05 3.38
N ARG A 218 12.98 -10.35 3.16
CA ARG A 218 11.92 -11.09 2.48
C ARG A 218 11.45 -12.21 3.37
N LEU A 219 10.16 -12.49 3.36
CA LEU A 219 9.61 -13.68 4.00
C LEU A 219 8.53 -14.30 3.12
N ARG A 220 8.32 -15.59 3.31
CA ARG A 220 7.24 -16.33 2.67
C ARG A 220 6.04 -16.34 3.62
N ALA A 221 4.92 -15.83 3.14
CA ALA A 221 3.66 -15.78 3.87
C ALA A 221 2.66 -16.77 3.26
N SER A 222 1.66 -17.13 4.03
CA SER A 222 0.53 -17.93 3.57
C SER A 222 -0.78 -17.38 4.13
N VAL A 223 -1.86 -17.53 3.36
CA VAL A 223 -3.19 -17.14 3.79
C VAL A 223 -3.61 -17.95 5.03
N GLY A 224 -4.16 -17.27 6.02
CA GLY A 224 -4.67 -17.86 7.26
C GLY A 224 -3.60 -18.12 8.34
N ARG A 225 -2.31 -17.96 8.04
CA ARG A 225 -1.23 -18.18 9.00
C ARG A 225 -0.40 -16.93 9.18
N ALA A 226 -0.06 -16.62 10.43
CA ALA A 226 0.86 -15.51 10.72
C ALA A 226 2.31 -15.95 10.41
N ALA A 227 3.06 -15.08 9.73
CA ALA A 227 4.48 -15.21 9.50
C ALA A 227 5.20 -14.10 10.28
N CYS A 228 6.05 -14.48 11.24
CA CYS A 228 6.72 -13.53 12.13
C CYS A 228 8.24 -13.63 11.99
N GLN A 229 8.91 -12.48 12.09
CA GLN A 229 10.36 -12.38 12.07
C GLN A 229 10.84 -11.51 13.23
N PRO A 230 11.66 -12.04 14.16
CA PRO A 230 12.34 -11.23 15.15
C PRO A 230 13.51 -10.49 14.51
N LEU A 231 13.69 -9.24 14.91
CA LEU A 231 14.74 -8.34 14.47
C LEU A 231 15.40 -7.72 15.69
N PRO A 232 16.51 -8.32 16.19
CA PRO A 232 17.25 -7.76 17.31
C PRO A 232 18.02 -6.51 16.87
N PHE A 233 18.02 -5.51 17.73
CA PHE A 233 18.78 -4.29 17.58
C PHE A 233 19.25 -3.79 18.93
N HIS A 234 20.22 -2.90 18.95
CA HIS A 234 20.73 -2.29 20.18
C HIS A 234 20.78 -0.78 20.05
N VAL A 235 20.72 -0.12 21.20
CA VAL A 235 20.84 1.32 21.33
C VAL A 235 22.32 1.67 21.37
N ILE A 236 22.74 2.57 20.48
CA ILE A 236 24.08 3.15 20.50
C ILE A 236 24.12 4.36 21.46
N ASP A 237 25.30 4.78 21.83
CA ASP A 237 25.47 5.89 22.75
C ASP A 237 24.85 7.18 22.19
N THR A 238 24.06 7.86 23.02
CA THR A 238 23.30 9.05 22.63
C THR A 238 23.14 9.99 23.82
N THR A 239 22.98 11.26 23.52
CA THR A 239 22.64 12.29 24.53
C THR A 239 21.15 12.63 24.53
N ASP A 240 20.37 12.08 23.58
CA ASP A 240 18.94 12.34 23.44
C ASP A 240 18.10 11.17 23.94
N TYR A 241 17.74 11.23 25.20
CA TYR A 241 16.84 10.30 25.87
C TYR A 241 15.38 10.80 26.00
N LEU A 242 15.11 12.02 25.51
CA LEU A 242 13.78 12.62 25.64
C LEU A 242 12.79 12.08 24.62
N ARG A 243 13.24 11.92 23.39
CA ARG A 243 12.38 11.49 22.28
C ARG A 243 12.42 9.97 22.13
N PRO A 244 11.27 9.30 21.93
CA PRO A 244 11.23 7.86 21.72
C PRO A 244 11.99 7.44 20.45
N VAL A 245 12.52 6.23 20.42
CA VAL A 245 13.07 5.61 19.22
C VAL A 245 11.89 5.08 18.39
N SER A 246 11.84 5.44 17.12
CA SER A 246 10.82 4.92 16.21
C SER A 246 11.28 3.63 15.53
N VAL A 247 10.36 2.69 15.37
CA VAL A 247 10.52 1.52 14.49
C VAL A 247 9.42 1.61 13.43
N THR A 248 9.81 1.73 12.17
CA THR A 248 8.89 1.86 11.05
C THR A 248 9.07 0.68 10.11
N VAL A 249 7.99 -0.06 9.85
CA VAL A 249 7.93 -1.18 8.92
C VAL A 249 7.15 -0.74 7.70
N THR A 250 7.71 -0.91 6.51
CA THR A 250 7.02 -0.72 5.23
C THR A 250 7.14 -2.00 4.43
N PHE A 251 6.05 -2.45 3.81
CA PHE A 251 6.04 -3.70 3.07
C PHE A 251 5.27 -3.62 1.76
N ALA A 252 5.59 -4.54 0.86
CA ALA A 252 4.88 -4.82 -0.38
C ALA A 252 4.87 -6.33 -0.62
N LEU A 253 3.99 -6.79 -1.51
CA LEU A 253 4.11 -8.16 -2.00
C LEU A 253 5.28 -8.24 -2.98
N SER A 254 5.98 -9.37 -2.99
CA SER A 254 6.98 -9.65 -4.03
C SER A 254 6.30 -9.72 -5.38
N ASP A 255 6.89 -9.07 -6.36
CA ASP A 255 6.38 -9.09 -7.74
C ASP A 255 6.69 -10.47 -8.35
N SER A 256 5.75 -11.39 -8.24
CA SER A 256 5.81 -12.73 -8.81
C SER A 256 4.57 -12.97 -9.67
N ASP A 257 4.78 -13.27 -10.93
CA ASP A 257 3.70 -13.68 -11.83
C ASP A 257 3.70 -15.23 -11.96
N PRO A 258 2.59 -15.91 -11.68
CA PRO A 258 1.27 -15.44 -11.24
C PRO A 258 1.15 -15.37 -9.71
N GLY A 259 1.37 -14.24 -9.08
CA GLY A 259 1.19 -14.04 -7.64
C GLY A 259 -0.07 -13.22 -7.31
N PRO A 260 -0.48 -13.17 -6.03
CA PRO A 260 -1.60 -12.32 -5.62
C PRO A 260 -1.23 -10.84 -5.67
N VAL A 261 -2.23 -9.99 -5.65
CA VAL A 261 -2.09 -8.54 -5.47
C VAL A 261 -2.56 -8.14 -4.07
N LEU A 262 -1.99 -7.06 -3.55
CA LEU A 262 -2.37 -6.53 -2.25
C LEU A 262 -3.68 -5.74 -2.38
N ASP A 263 -4.62 -5.99 -1.47
CA ASP A 263 -5.83 -5.17 -1.33
C ASP A 263 -5.42 -3.70 -1.09
N GLU A 264 -5.98 -2.79 -1.86
CA GLU A 264 -5.71 -1.34 -1.78
C GLU A 264 -5.98 -0.73 -0.40
N ARG A 265 -6.83 -1.38 0.41
CA ARG A 265 -7.16 -0.98 1.79
C ARG A 265 -6.15 -1.49 2.81
N SER A 266 -5.14 -2.28 2.41
CA SER A 266 -4.09 -2.74 3.30
C SER A 266 -3.17 -1.58 3.67
N ALA A 267 -3.01 -1.33 4.97
CA ALA A 267 -2.02 -0.36 5.45
C ALA A 267 -0.62 -0.96 5.27
N THR A 268 0.15 -0.42 4.33
CA THR A 268 1.49 -0.92 3.98
C THR A 268 2.60 -0.43 4.91
N THR A 269 2.27 0.40 5.89
CA THR A 269 3.23 0.95 6.86
C THR A 269 2.70 0.81 8.28
N VAL A 270 3.55 0.32 9.17
CA VAL A 270 3.29 0.25 10.62
C VAL A 270 4.44 0.91 11.35
N LYS A 271 4.11 1.79 12.30
CA LYS A 271 5.10 2.51 13.11
C LYS A 271 4.83 2.30 14.59
N LYS A 272 5.90 2.09 15.36
CA LYS A 272 5.88 2.02 16.82
C LYS A 272 6.95 2.91 17.39
N LEU A 273 6.60 3.60 18.47
CA LEU A 273 7.51 4.44 19.25
C LEU A 273 7.89 3.70 20.53
N ILE A 274 9.18 3.67 20.85
CA ILE A 274 9.73 3.02 22.03
C ILE A 274 10.29 4.13 22.93
N PRO A 275 9.62 4.43 24.04
CA PRO A 275 10.09 5.47 24.96
C PRO A 275 11.36 5.03 25.67
N PHE A 276 12.18 5.98 26.06
CA PHE A 276 13.20 5.75 27.06
C PHE A 276 12.56 5.69 28.45
N PHE A 277 13.02 4.73 29.24
CA PHE A 277 12.61 4.64 30.64
C PHE A 277 13.08 5.89 31.37
N LYS A 278 12.20 6.48 32.15
CA LYS A 278 12.46 7.62 32.99
C LYS A 278 12.09 7.19 34.41
N ASP A 279 13.00 7.38 35.35
CA ASP A 279 12.73 7.09 36.77
C ASP A 279 12.05 8.31 37.42
N CYS A 280 10.80 8.56 37.03
CA CYS A 280 10.02 9.72 37.44
C CYS A 280 8.83 9.36 38.34
N GLY A 281 8.86 8.20 39.01
CA GLY A 281 7.77 7.72 39.84
C GLY A 281 6.72 6.91 39.07
N GLU A 282 5.60 6.56 39.74
CA GLU A 282 4.58 5.66 39.20
C GLU A 282 3.79 6.23 37.98
N ASP A 283 3.72 7.56 37.87
CA ASP A 283 3.00 8.26 36.82
C ASP A 283 3.83 8.53 35.54
N ASN A 284 5.16 8.25 35.58
CA ASN A 284 6.12 8.58 34.51
C ASN A 284 6.15 10.07 34.10
N GLU A 285 5.59 10.96 34.90
CA GLU A 285 5.69 12.40 34.67
C GLU A 285 6.93 12.97 35.35
N CYS A 286 7.94 13.33 34.54
CA CYS A 286 9.14 13.98 35.04
C CYS A 286 8.91 15.47 35.24
N VAL A 287 8.81 15.93 36.47
CA VAL A 287 8.87 17.34 36.82
C VAL A 287 10.35 17.72 36.95
N THR A 288 10.82 18.59 36.09
CA THR A 288 12.23 19.08 36.15
C THR A 288 12.35 20.08 37.28
N ASP A 289 12.94 19.68 38.37
CA ASP A 289 13.28 20.58 39.48
C ASP A 289 14.71 21.09 39.26
N LEU A 290 14.80 22.29 38.69
CA LEU A 290 16.08 23.01 38.49
C LEU A 290 16.32 23.93 39.67
N VAL A 291 17.13 23.50 40.62
CA VAL A 291 17.62 24.36 41.73
C VAL A 291 18.93 25.00 41.27
N LEU A 292 18.88 26.29 40.98
CA LEU A 292 20.07 27.09 40.71
C LEU A 292 20.63 27.61 42.04
N GLN A 293 21.77 27.09 42.51
CA GLN A 293 22.53 27.69 43.60
C GLN A 293 23.62 28.58 43.02
N ALA A 294 23.48 29.89 43.19
CA ALA A 294 24.53 30.83 42.88
C ALA A 294 25.18 31.33 44.17
N SER A 295 26.47 31.11 44.32
CA SER A 295 27.27 31.75 45.37
C SER A 295 28.13 32.84 44.72
N MET A 296 28.00 34.07 45.19
CA MET A 296 28.86 35.18 44.79
C MET A 296 29.89 35.41 45.88
N ASP A 297 31.15 35.17 45.57
CA ASP A 297 32.26 35.50 46.47
C ASP A 297 32.71 36.92 46.17
N LEU A 298 32.31 37.86 47.00
CA LEU A 298 32.78 39.25 46.97
C LEU A 298 34.01 39.36 47.84
N ALA A 299 35.10 38.66 47.50
CA ALA A 299 36.39 38.95 48.07
C ALA A 299 36.89 40.29 47.52
N GLY A 300 36.86 41.22 48.41
CA GLY A 300 37.02 42.61 48.16
C GLY A 300 38.37 43.10 47.65
N SER A 301 38.25 44.28 47.12
CA SER A 301 39.18 45.41 46.96
C SER A 301 40.67 45.12 46.89
#